data_cbf7a5767bb298fba51dea438fadcbf4
#
_entry.id   cbf7a5767bb298fba51dea438fadcbf4
#
_cell.length_a   1.000
_cell.length_b   1.000
_cell.length_c   1.000
_cell.angle_alpha   90.00
_cell.angle_beta   90.00
_cell.angle_gamma   90.00
#
_symmetry.space_group_name_H-M   'P 1'
#
loop_
_entity.id
_entity.type
_entity.pdbx_description
1 polymer ?
#
loop_
_entity_poly.entity_id
_entity_poly.type
_entity_poly.pdbx_seq_one_letter_code
_entity_poly.pdbx_strand_id
1 'polypeptide(L)'
;MQLNLGTKIRELRRRDGRTQDNLAETLGVTAQAVSRWESGGSYPDMEMIPAIANYFHISIDELFGYHDEREEKIKTILENATEILTKQGFTMYKGSLTEDVEECVNMLRAASEEFPNEPKILLKLAQALQMWGWNKYGAKGHNSDSFGIIEDDIDYNSKNIYWQEAVRVYEKLLKSNPSSEERKIAIRGITPLYCRMGEYEKAKVLANNQNALVISKEVLLPLATVGDEKARYQGERIMALLSNLRLAISESVATRPAVSSSVYGRQILLSVVNLFETVFVDGRCGAWHQNIGQLYLTLVKYAMDNNDSMENILNYFDKGFDHYKEYSRICNQGEYQYSAPLMSALPKINKGDLVPFGDDIWEKEFRFYPQNVVEEIRKTPKYVECFE
;
A
#
# COMPACT_ATOMS: atom_id res chain seq x y z
N MET A 1 16.62 20.51 -21.95
CA MET A 1 15.71 19.75 -22.80
C MET A 1 16.08 19.99 -24.24
N GLN A 2 16.63 19.01 -24.92
CA GLN A 2 16.94 19.11 -26.37
C GLN A 2 15.76 18.44 -27.09
N LEU A 3 14.93 19.25 -27.74
CA LEU A 3 13.78 18.76 -28.50
C LEU A 3 14.28 17.90 -29.66
N ASN A 4 14.01 16.59 -29.60
CA ASN A 4 14.48 15.62 -30.59
C ASN A 4 13.41 15.30 -31.65
N LEU A 5 12.60 16.32 -31.98
CA LEU A 5 11.44 16.22 -32.88
C LEU A 5 11.78 15.58 -34.24
N GLY A 6 12.92 15.95 -34.82
CA GLY A 6 13.34 15.40 -36.10
C GLY A 6 13.63 13.91 -36.05
N THR A 7 14.27 13.42 -34.97
CA THR A 7 14.48 11.99 -34.76
C THR A 7 13.16 11.24 -34.59
N LYS A 8 12.23 11.79 -33.82
CA LYS A 8 10.90 11.20 -33.62
C LYS A 8 10.11 11.11 -34.93
N ILE A 9 10.09 12.16 -35.75
CA ILE A 9 9.46 12.14 -37.09
C ILE A 9 10.07 11.03 -37.94
N ARG A 10 11.38 10.88 -37.94
CA ARG A 10 12.09 9.83 -38.69
C ARG A 10 11.74 8.44 -38.22
N GLU A 11 11.68 8.21 -36.89
CA GLU A 11 11.29 6.95 -36.29
C GLU A 11 9.86 6.56 -36.65
N LEU A 12 8.91 7.47 -36.51
CA LEU A 12 7.49 7.27 -36.84
C LEU A 12 7.31 6.95 -38.32
N ARG A 13 7.93 7.73 -39.19
CA ARG A 13 7.89 7.49 -40.62
C ARG A 13 8.43 6.11 -40.99
N ARG A 14 9.56 5.68 -40.39
CA ARG A 14 10.14 4.35 -40.63
C ARG A 14 9.27 3.25 -40.07
N ARG A 15 8.69 3.43 -38.89
CA ARG A 15 7.74 2.47 -38.26
C ARG A 15 6.60 2.18 -39.25
N ASP A 16 6.07 3.22 -39.92
CA ASP A 16 4.94 3.10 -40.83
C ASP A 16 5.36 2.77 -42.26
N GLY A 17 6.64 2.47 -42.52
CA GLY A 17 7.17 2.08 -43.83
C GLY A 17 7.10 3.17 -44.91
N ARG A 18 7.05 4.44 -44.49
CA ARG A 18 6.90 5.59 -45.39
C ARG A 18 8.24 6.19 -45.85
N THR A 19 8.29 6.71 -47.09
CA THR A 19 9.42 7.51 -47.58
C THR A 19 9.29 8.98 -47.15
N GLN A 20 10.37 9.75 -47.23
CA GLN A 20 10.31 11.20 -47.01
C GLN A 20 9.41 11.90 -48.03
N ASP A 21 9.39 11.40 -49.28
CA ASP A 21 8.49 11.91 -50.34
C ASP A 21 7.01 11.67 -50.00
N ASN A 22 6.65 10.47 -49.51
CA ASN A 22 5.27 10.19 -49.10
C ASN A 22 4.78 11.09 -47.97
N LEU A 23 5.65 11.31 -46.98
CA LEU A 23 5.32 12.21 -45.87
C LEU A 23 5.16 13.66 -46.33
N ALA A 24 6.09 14.11 -47.21
CA ALA A 24 6.10 15.46 -47.77
C ALA A 24 4.83 15.75 -48.62
N GLU A 25 4.45 14.81 -49.50
CA GLU A 25 3.25 14.89 -50.34
C GLU A 25 2.00 15.02 -49.45
N THR A 26 1.85 14.19 -48.43
CA THR A 26 0.67 14.22 -47.55
C THR A 26 0.58 15.51 -46.75
N LEU A 27 1.73 16.04 -46.29
CA LEU A 27 1.79 17.27 -45.51
C LEU A 27 1.81 18.54 -46.35
N GLY A 28 1.86 18.42 -47.70
CA GLY A 28 1.92 19.57 -48.58
C GLY A 28 3.24 20.35 -48.56
N VAL A 29 4.35 19.67 -48.23
CA VAL A 29 5.68 20.26 -48.14
C VAL A 29 6.65 19.58 -49.10
N THR A 30 7.89 20.04 -49.19
CA THR A 30 8.92 19.39 -50.00
C THR A 30 9.63 18.27 -49.26
N ALA A 31 10.07 17.21 -49.96
CA ALA A 31 10.89 16.17 -49.38
C ALA A 31 12.19 16.70 -48.75
N GLN A 32 12.74 17.80 -49.26
CA GLN A 32 13.86 18.51 -48.68
C GLN A 32 13.55 19.11 -47.31
N ALA A 33 12.32 19.63 -47.12
CA ALA A 33 11.89 20.13 -45.80
C ALA A 33 11.83 18.98 -44.76
N VAL A 34 11.21 17.85 -45.12
CA VAL A 34 11.17 16.66 -44.28
C VAL A 34 12.58 16.17 -43.95
N SER A 35 13.48 16.11 -44.92
CA SER A 35 14.87 15.71 -44.72
C SER A 35 15.61 16.64 -43.76
N ARG A 36 15.38 17.95 -43.82
CA ARG A 36 15.96 18.94 -42.90
C ARG A 36 15.39 18.77 -41.49
N TRP A 37 14.10 18.51 -41.34
CA TRP A 37 13.49 18.22 -40.04
C TRP A 37 14.13 16.98 -39.41
N GLU A 38 14.20 15.88 -40.16
CA GLU A 38 14.73 14.60 -39.68
C GLU A 38 16.23 14.62 -39.34
N SER A 39 16.96 15.54 -39.99
CA SER A 39 18.41 15.74 -39.72
C SER A 39 18.69 16.79 -38.64
N GLY A 40 17.67 17.43 -38.10
CA GLY A 40 17.81 18.52 -37.12
C GLY A 40 18.27 19.86 -37.73
N GLY A 41 18.29 20.00 -39.07
CA GLY A 41 18.72 21.22 -39.73
C GLY A 41 17.68 22.34 -39.67
N SER A 42 16.41 22.02 -39.41
CA SER A 42 15.33 22.97 -39.12
C SER A 42 14.19 22.26 -38.38
N TYR A 43 13.31 23.05 -37.78
CA TYR A 43 12.06 22.54 -37.22
C TYR A 43 10.91 22.74 -38.23
N PRO A 44 9.84 21.89 -38.19
CA PRO A 44 8.57 22.20 -38.82
C PRO A 44 7.99 23.51 -38.25
N ASP A 45 7.26 24.24 -39.09
CA ASP A 45 6.48 25.39 -38.61
C ASP A 45 5.43 24.93 -37.57
N MET A 46 5.14 25.79 -36.60
CA MET A 46 4.20 25.42 -35.53
C MET A 46 2.82 24.98 -36.03
N GLU A 47 2.38 25.55 -37.14
CA GLU A 47 1.12 25.17 -37.79
C GLU A 47 1.15 23.74 -38.36
N MET A 48 2.32 23.20 -38.65
CA MET A 48 2.52 21.84 -39.16
C MET A 48 2.49 20.78 -38.05
N ILE A 49 2.75 21.15 -36.80
CA ILE A 49 2.83 20.21 -35.69
C ILE A 49 1.54 19.38 -35.54
N PRO A 50 0.34 19.98 -35.52
CA PRO A 50 -0.90 19.19 -35.46
C PRO A 50 -1.08 18.26 -36.66
N ALA A 51 -0.69 18.71 -37.86
CA ALA A 51 -0.80 17.90 -39.07
C ALA A 51 0.12 16.69 -39.06
N ILE A 52 1.37 16.85 -38.55
CA ILE A 52 2.33 15.76 -38.40
C ILE A 52 1.83 14.77 -37.35
N ALA A 53 1.34 15.24 -36.18
CA ALA A 53 0.79 14.41 -35.13
C ALA A 53 -0.42 13.58 -35.61
N ASN A 54 -1.35 14.23 -36.33
CA ASN A 54 -2.51 13.58 -36.94
C ASN A 54 -2.12 12.54 -38.00
N TYR A 55 -1.11 12.83 -38.80
CA TYR A 55 -0.62 11.91 -39.84
C TYR A 55 -0.13 10.58 -39.24
N PHE A 56 0.58 10.66 -38.10
CA PHE A 56 1.11 9.49 -37.40
C PHE A 56 0.13 8.90 -36.34
N HIS A 57 -1.07 9.48 -36.19
CA HIS A 57 -2.08 9.10 -35.19
C HIS A 57 -1.56 9.11 -33.77
N ILE A 58 -0.76 10.12 -33.40
CA ILE A 58 -0.21 10.34 -32.08
C ILE A 58 -0.58 11.70 -31.52
N SER A 59 -0.40 11.91 -30.22
CA SER A 59 -0.54 13.23 -29.61
C SER A 59 0.64 14.15 -29.95
N ILE A 60 0.45 15.45 -29.79
CA ILE A 60 1.54 16.44 -29.93
C ILE A 60 2.61 16.20 -28.87
N ASP A 61 2.21 15.85 -27.64
CA ASP A 61 3.13 15.54 -26.56
C ASP A 61 4.02 14.34 -26.90
N GLU A 62 3.43 13.28 -27.46
CA GLU A 62 4.18 12.10 -27.93
C GLU A 62 5.11 12.44 -29.09
N LEU A 63 4.68 13.33 -30.02
CA LEU A 63 5.52 13.79 -31.11
C LEU A 63 6.76 14.55 -30.62
N PHE A 64 6.63 15.33 -29.54
CA PHE A 64 7.74 16.03 -28.89
C PHE A 64 8.55 15.16 -27.92
N GLY A 65 8.14 13.93 -27.68
CA GLY A 65 8.75 13.04 -26.68
C GLY A 65 8.53 13.50 -25.22
N TYR A 66 7.66 14.48 -25.02
CA TYR A 66 7.41 15.07 -23.70
C TYR A 66 6.76 14.06 -22.75
N HIS A 67 5.90 13.22 -23.29
CA HIS A 67 5.20 12.20 -22.50
C HIS A 67 6.15 11.15 -21.94
N ASP A 68 7.09 10.66 -22.78
CA ASP A 68 8.04 9.64 -22.39
C ASP A 68 9.00 10.13 -21.28
N GLU A 69 9.56 11.34 -21.42
CA GLU A 69 10.46 11.94 -20.40
C GLU A 69 9.71 12.23 -19.09
N ARG A 70 8.48 12.74 -19.19
CA ARG A 70 7.63 13.01 -18.02
C ARG A 70 7.28 11.74 -17.26
N GLU A 71 6.85 10.70 -17.96
CA GLU A 71 6.48 9.42 -17.33
C GLU A 71 7.69 8.73 -16.67
N GLU A 72 8.85 8.73 -17.34
CA GLU A 72 10.06 8.14 -16.77
C GLU A 72 10.52 8.89 -15.52
N LYS A 73 10.42 10.22 -15.50
CA LYS A 73 10.74 11.02 -14.31
C LYS A 73 9.77 10.71 -13.16
N ILE A 74 8.47 10.67 -13.43
CA ILE A 74 7.46 10.31 -12.44
C ILE A 74 7.71 8.90 -11.90
N LYS A 75 7.99 7.93 -12.77
CA LYS A 75 8.29 6.55 -12.40
C LYS A 75 9.50 6.48 -11.47
N THR A 76 10.61 7.13 -11.82
CA THR A 76 11.83 7.16 -10.99
C THR A 76 11.55 7.73 -9.60
N ILE A 77 10.79 8.83 -9.51
CA ILE A 77 10.42 9.44 -8.21
C ILE A 77 9.58 8.46 -7.38
N LEU A 78 8.62 7.78 -8.00
CA LEU A 78 7.74 6.84 -7.32
C LEU A 78 8.46 5.57 -6.87
N GLU A 79 9.40 5.07 -7.65
CA GLU A 79 10.26 3.93 -7.29
C GLU A 79 11.13 4.26 -6.09
N ASN A 80 11.83 5.40 -6.10
CA ASN A 80 12.64 5.88 -4.99
C ASN A 80 11.80 6.07 -3.71
N ALA A 81 10.65 6.72 -3.82
CA ALA A 81 9.74 6.90 -2.69
C ALA A 81 9.23 5.56 -2.15
N THR A 82 8.90 4.62 -3.03
CA THR A 82 8.42 3.30 -2.63
C THR A 82 9.51 2.51 -1.92
N GLU A 83 10.75 2.54 -2.41
CA GLU A 83 11.88 1.88 -1.77
C GLU A 83 12.10 2.41 -0.33
N ILE A 84 12.14 3.75 -0.16
CA ILE A 84 12.32 4.36 1.17
C ILE A 84 11.18 3.96 2.11
N LEU A 85 9.92 4.13 1.69
CA LEU A 85 8.76 3.86 2.54
C LEU A 85 8.60 2.37 2.85
N THR A 86 8.98 1.47 1.94
CA THR A 86 8.92 0.03 2.14
C THR A 86 9.99 -0.46 3.12
N LYS A 87 11.23 0.05 3.01
CA LYS A 87 12.32 -0.27 3.96
C LYS A 87 11.96 0.07 5.41
N GLN A 88 11.18 1.11 5.63
CA GLN A 88 10.77 1.54 6.98
C GLN A 88 9.67 0.64 7.58
N GLY A 89 8.94 -0.10 6.76
CA GLY A 89 7.75 -0.82 7.17
C GLY A 89 6.62 0.10 7.61
N PHE A 90 5.43 -0.45 7.80
CA PHE A 90 4.31 0.30 8.36
C PHE A 90 4.38 0.22 9.90
N THR A 91 5.04 1.18 10.51
CA THR A 91 5.08 1.26 11.98
C THR A 91 4.16 2.39 12.44
N MET A 92 3.24 2.08 13.36
CA MET A 92 2.36 3.08 14.01
C MET A 92 2.97 3.67 15.28
N TYR A 93 4.29 3.52 15.47
CA TYR A 93 4.96 3.97 16.70
C TYR A 93 5.70 5.28 16.47
N LYS A 94 5.48 6.22 17.39
CA LYS A 94 6.18 7.50 17.37
C LYS A 94 7.70 7.28 17.50
N GLY A 95 8.47 7.92 16.63
CA GLY A 95 9.94 7.88 16.66
C GLY A 95 10.56 6.61 16.07
N SER A 96 9.78 5.78 15.36
CA SER A 96 10.28 4.54 14.76
C SER A 96 10.87 4.68 13.35
N LEU A 97 10.57 5.78 12.66
CA LEU A 97 11.04 6.04 11.30
C LEU A 97 12.33 6.86 11.29
N THR A 98 13.16 6.63 10.29
CA THR A 98 14.40 7.37 10.06
C THR A 98 14.15 8.72 9.36
N GLU A 99 15.17 9.58 9.32
CA GLU A 99 15.11 10.89 8.64
C GLU A 99 14.90 10.74 7.13
N ASP A 100 15.24 9.59 6.54
CA ASP A 100 15.00 9.31 5.11
C ASP A 100 13.53 9.51 4.69
N VAL A 101 12.59 9.26 5.62
CA VAL A 101 11.15 9.50 5.35
C VAL A 101 10.84 10.99 5.23
N GLU A 102 11.52 11.85 6.00
CA GLU A 102 11.38 13.31 5.87
C GLU A 102 11.95 13.80 4.53
N GLU A 103 13.09 13.27 4.13
CA GLU A 103 13.67 13.55 2.81
C GLU A 103 12.75 13.08 1.68
N CYS A 104 12.15 11.88 1.83
CA CYS A 104 11.14 11.37 0.90
C CYS A 104 9.91 12.29 0.80
N VAL A 105 9.39 12.79 1.93
CA VAL A 105 8.30 13.77 1.96
C VAL A 105 8.69 15.04 1.20
N ASN A 106 9.90 15.56 1.42
CA ASN A 106 10.37 16.78 0.75
C ASN A 106 10.55 16.57 -0.76
N MET A 107 11.09 15.42 -1.17
CA MET A 107 11.19 15.02 -2.58
C MET A 107 9.81 14.96 -3.24
N LEU A 108 8.83 14.35 -2.58
CA LEU A 108 7.47 14.23 -3.11
C LEU A 108 6.73 15.58 -3.13
N ARG A 109 7.00 16.50 -2.20
CA ARG A 109 6.48 17.88 -2.26
C ARG A 109 6.99 18.61 -3.50
N ALA A 110 8.31 18.59 -3.72
CA ALA A 110 8.92 19.18 -4.94
C ALA A 110 8.33 18.56 -6.22
N ALA A 111 8.16 17.23 -6.24
CA ALA A 111 7.52 16.55 -7.35
C ALA A 111 6.05 16.98 -7.54
N SER A 112 5.30 17.24 -6.46
CA SER A 112 3.91 17.70 -6.54
C SER A 112 3.78 19.16 -7.01
N GLU A 113 4.84 19.96 -6.90
CA GLU A 113 4.92 21.31 -7.48
C GLU A 113 5.21 21.24 -8.98
N GLU A 114 6.10 20.33 -9.39
CA GLU A 114 6.43 20.10 -10.80
C GLU A 114 5.29 19.40 -11.56
N PHE A 115 4.60 18.46 -10.92
CA PHE A 115 3.48 17.68 -11.48
C PHE A 115 2.20 17.87 -10.65
N PRO A 116 1.59 19.05 -10.64
CA PRO A 116 0.60 19.45 -9.62
C PRO A 116 -0.70 18.64 -9.63
N ASN A 117 -1.02 17.96 -10.72
CA ASN A 117 -2.25 17.16 -10.87
C ASN A 117 -1.95 15.69 -11.19
N GLU A 118 -0.73 15.22 -10.91
CA GLU A 118 -0.38 13.82 -11.10
C GLU A 118 -0.89 12.96 -9.94
N PRO A 119 -1.91 12.10 -10.17
CA PRO A 119 -2.55 11.36 -9.08
C PRO A 119 -1.59 10.45 -8.31
N LYS A 120 -0.64 9.81 -8.98
CA LYS A 120 0.32 8.89 -8.36
C LYS A 120 1.26 9.62 -7.40
N ILE A 121 1.74 10.80 -7.79
CA ILE A 121 2.59 11.65 -6.94
C ILE A 121 1.79 12.15 -5.72
N LEU A 122 0.58 12.67 -5.95
CA LEU A 122 -0.28 13.15 -4.86
C LEU A 122 -0.61 12.02 -3.87
N LEU A 123 -0.94 10.82 -4.37
CA LEU A 123 -1.23 9.67 -3.52
C LEU A 123 -0.02 9.29 -2.66
N LYS A 124 1.16 9.18 -3.27
CA LYS A 124 2.38 8.81 -2.56
C LYS A 124 2.78 9.88 -1.54
N LEU A 125 2.65 11.17 -1.86
CA LEU A 125 2.89 12.26 -0.93
C LEU A 125 1.94 12.21 0.27
N ALA A 126 0.65 12.03 0.04
CA ALA A 126 -0.32 11.93 1.13
C ALA A 126 -0.05 10.75 2.06
N GLN A 127 0.33 9.59 1.52
CA GLN A 127 0.74 8.42 2.31
C GLN A 127 2.01 8.68 3.13
N ALA A 128 3.03 9.29 2.53
CA ALA A 128 4.28 9.63 3.22
C ALA A 128 4.05 10.64 4.35
N LEU A 129 3.24 11.68 4.10
CA LEU A 129 2.84 12.67 5.10
C LEU A 129 2.05 12.04 6.26
N GLN A 130 1.11 11.14 5.96
CA GLN A 130 0.35 10.42 6.97
C GLN A 130 1.28 9.60 7.86
N MET A 131 2.20 8.86 7.27
CA MET A 131 3.17 8.02 7.97
C MET A 131 4.13 8.87 8.80
N TRP A 132 4.65 9.97 8.25
CA TRP A 132 5.54 10.88 8.96
C TRP A 132 4.83 11.61 10.11
N GLY A 133 3.57 11.98 9.92
CA GLY A 133 2.74 12.55 10.99
C GLY A 133 2.56 11.60 12.18
N TRP A 134 2.37 10.29 11.92
CA TRP A 134 2.39 9.27 12.96
C TRP A 134 3.72 9.21 13.69
N ASN A 135 4.83 9.25 12.95
CA ASN A 135 6.16 9.16 13.53
C ASN A 135 6.51 10.35 14.43
N LYS A 136 6.22 11.56 13.98
CA LYS A 136 6.58 12.78 14.72
C LYS A 136 5.65 13.09 15.89
N TYR A 137 4.36 12.92 15.73
CA TYR A 137 3.35 13.31 16.72
C TYR A 137 2.71 12.09 17.41
N GLY A 138 2.52 10.99 16.70
CA GLY A 138 1.62 9.92 17.12
C GLY A 138 0.17 10.36 17.09
N ALA A 139 -0.72 9.51 17.59
CA ALA A 139 -2.09 9.85 17.92
C ALA A 139 -2.32 9.74 19.42
N LYS A 140 -3.22 10.53 19.95
CA LYS A 140 -3.74 10.38 21.31
C LYS A 140 -5.20 10.02 21.29
N GLY A 141 -5.63 9.27 22.29
CA GLY A 141 -7.01 8.94 22.55
C GLY A 141 -7.27 8.91 24.05
N HIS A 142 -8.52 8.95 24.42
CA HIS A 142 -9.01 8.83 25.80
C HIS A 142 -10.17 7.82 25.85
N ASN A 143 -10.41 7.24 27.01
CA ASN A 143 -11.52 6.31 27.19
C ASN A 143 -12.85 7.08 27.23
N SER A 144 -13.81 6.59 26.43
CA SER A 144 -15.20 7.04 26.54
C SER A 144 -15.87 6.35 27.74
N ASP A 145 -16.51 7.13 28.61
CA ASP A 145 -17.16 6.61 29.84
C ASP A 145 -18.41 5.76 29.56
N SER A 146 -18.99 5.85 28.37
CA SER A 146 -20.28 5.21 28.09
C SER A 146 -20.17 3.75 27.65
N PHE A 147 -19.12 3.35 26.92
CA PHE A 147 -18.96 2.00 26.34
C PHE A 147 -17.53 1.47 26.42
N GLY A 148 -16.62 2.16 27.10
CA GLY A 148 -15.20 1.79 27.14
C GLY A 148 -14.51 1.86 25.77
N ILE A 149 -15.01 2.67 24.86
CA ILE A 149 -14.41 2.91 23.55
C ILE A 149 -13.30 3.95 23.70
N ILE A 150 -12.16 3.71 23.09
CA ILE A 150 -11.11 4.73 22.98
C ILE A 150 -11.54 5.71 21.88
N GLU A 151 -11.79 6.96 22.29
CA GLU A 151 -12.06 8.06 21.39
C GLU A 151 -10.78 8.86 21.10
N ASP A 152 -10.67 9.38 19.90
CA ASP A 152 -9.53 10.22 19.51
C ASP A 152 -9.52 11.54 20.29
N ASP A 153 -8.34 11.95 20.79
CA ASP A 153 -8.12 13.28 21.34
C ASP A 153 -8.03 14.29 20.19
N ILE A 154 -9.20 14.81 19.81
CA ILE A 154 -9.33 15.71 18.65
C ILE A 154 -8.47 16.97 18.82
N ASP A 155 -8.40 17.49 20.02
CA ASP A 155 -7.65 18.71 20.34
C ASP A 155 -6.15 18.53 20.10
N TYR A 156 -5.63 17.35 20.40
CA TYR A 156 -4.25 17.00 20.15
C TYR A 156 -4.03 16.60 18.69
N ASN A 157 -4.84 15.70 18.17
CA ASN A 157 -4.65 15.09 16.86
C ASN A 157 -4.83 16.10 15.71
N SER A 158 -5.78 17.03 15.85
CA SER A 158 -6.01 18.08 14.84
C SER A 158 -4.85 19.05 14.66
N LYS A 159 -3.94 19.15 15.64
CA LYS A 159 -2.74 20.01 15.55
C LYS A 159 -1.59 19.37 14.77
N ASN A 160 -1.72 18.13 14.34
CA ASN A 160 -0.70 17.44 13.54
C ASN A 160 -0.61 18.04 12.14
N ILE A 161 0.41 18.87 11.91
CA ILE A 161 0.60 19.63 10.67
C ILE A 161 0.78 18.73 9.43
N TYR A 162 1.41 17.55 9.59
CA TYR A 162 1.59 16.59 8.50
C TYR A 162 0.27 15.92 8.14
N TRP A 163 -0.61 15.62 9.10
CA TRP A 163 -1.94 15.10 8.82
C TRP A 163 -2.84 16.13 8.16
N GLN A 164 -2.74 17.41 8.60
CA GLN A 164 -3.45 18.52 7.93
C GLN A 164 -3.02 18.65 6.47
N GLU A 165 -1.71 18.53 6.19
CA GLU A 165 -1.18 18.54 4.83
C GLU A 165 -1.62 17.31 4.05
N ALA A 166 -1.53 16.11 4.63
CA ALA A 166 -2.00 14.87 4.02
C ALA A 166 -3.47 14.94 3.59
N VAL A 167 -4.33 15.47 4.46
CA VAL A 167 -5.75 15.69 4.16
C VAL A 167 -5.91 16.59 2.94
N ARG A 168 -5.24 17.76 2.90
CA ARG A 168 -5.30 18.66 1.73
C ARG A 168 -4.83 17.98 0.44
N VAL A 169 -3.78 17.18 0.51
CA VAL A 169 -3.26 16.45 -0.66
C VAL A 169 -4.22 15.36 -1.12
N TYR A 170 -4.81 14.58 -0.19
CA TYR A 170 -5.85 13.61 -0.52
C TYR A 170 -7.10 14.27 -1.13
N GLU A 171 -7.56 15.40 -0.56
CA GLU A 171 -8.69 16.15 -1.12
C GLU A 171 -8.41 16.66 -2.54
N LYS A 172 -7.17 17.14 -2.79
CA LYS A 172 -6.71 17.53 -4.12
C LYS A 172 -6.71 16.35 -5.09
N LEU A 173 -6.15 15.21 -4.65
CA LEU A 173 -6.14 13.98 -5.43
C LEU A 173 -7.56 13.54 -5.80
N LEU A 174 -8.49 13.52 -4.87
CA LEU A 174 -9.88 13.11 -5.13
C LEU A 174 -10.61 14.01 -6.14
N LYS A 175 -10.15 15.26 -6.31
CA LYS A 175 -10.66 16.23 -7.31
C LYS A 175 -9.94 16.14 -8.66
N SER A 176 -8.74 15.54 -8.72
CA SER A 176 -7.92 15.48 -9.95
C SER A 176 -8.30 14.34 -10.92
N ASN A 177 -9.44 13.70 -10.73
CA ASN A 177 -9.91 12.56 -11.52
C ASN A 177 -8.95 11.36 -11.50
N PRO A 178 -8.61 10.83 -10.29
CA PRO A 178 -7.74 9.67 -10.16
C PRO A 178 -8.39 8.41 -10.76
N SER A 179 -7.58 7.40 -11.06
CA SER A 179 -8.06 6.06 -11.41
C SER A 179 -8.92 5.48 -10.26
N SER A 180 -9.76 4.48 -10.60
CA SER A 180 -10.60 3.80 -9.58
C SER A 180 -9.78 3.23 -8.42
N GLU A 181 -8.58 2.73 -8.68
CA GLU A 181 -7.70 2.17 -7.64
C GLU A 181 -7.08 3.25 -6.77
N GLU A 182 -6.53 4.31 -7.37
CA GLU A 182 -5.99 5.46 -6.63
C GLU A 182 -7.05 6.10 -5.75
N ARG A 183 -8.28 6.23 -6.27
CA ARG A 183 -9.42 6.75 -5.52
C ARG A 183 -9.74 5.92 -4.29
N LYS A 184 -9.78 4.58 -4.41
CA LYS A 184 -10.02 3.66 -3.27
C LYS A 184 -8.93 3.80 -2.21
N ILE A 185 -7.67 3.82 -2.62
CA ILE A 185 -6.54 3.96 -1.70
C ILE A 185 -6.61 5.32 -1.00
N ALA A 186 -6.92 6.41 -1.73
CA ALA A 186 -7.08 7.73 -1.15
C ALA A 186 -8.21 7.80 -0.11
N ILE A 187 -9.38 7.23 -0.41
CA ILE A 187 -10.51 7.18 0.51
C ILE A 187 -10.15 6.38 1.78
N ARG A 188 -9.48 5.24 1.61
CA ARG A 188 -8.99 4.44 2.75
C ARG A 188 -7.97 5.19 3.60
N GLY A 189 -7.13 6.03 3.01
CA GLY A 189 -6.14 6.85 3.72
C GLY A 189 -6.74 8.06 4.44
N ILE A 190 -7.59 8.84 3.76
CA ILE A 190 -8.13 10.09 4.29
C ILE A 190 -9.21 9.87 5.37
N THR A 191 -10.04 8.83 5.25
CA THR A 191 -11.16 8.60 6.17
C THR A 191 -10.73 8.50 7.64
N PRO A 192 -9.69 7.70 7.99
CA PRO A 192 -9.18 7.67 9.37
C PRO A 192 -8.60 9.02 9.83
N LEU A 193 -7.97 9.78 8.94
CA LEU A 193 -7.45 11.11 9.29
C LEU A 193 -8.58 12.08 9.63
N TYR A 194 -9.65 12.10 8.83
CA TYR A 194 -10.84 12.89 9.16
C TYR A 194 -11.40 12.52 10.52
N CYS A 195 -11.54 11.23 10.84
CA CYS A 195 -12.04 10.80 12.14
C CYS A 195 -11.13 11.29 13.28
N ARG A 196 -9.80 11.10 13.18
CA ARG A 196 -8.82 11.53 14.19
C ARG A 196 -8.79 13.05 14.40
N MET A 197 -9.14 13.81 13.37
CA MET A 197 -9.17 15.28 13.41
C MET A 197 -10.56 15.85 13.70
N GLY A 198 -11.57 15.01 13.98
CA GLY A 198 -12.93 15.44 14.31
C GLY A 198 -13.81 15.78 13.12
N GLU A 199 -13.34 15.56 11.89
CA GLU A 199 -14.07 15.85 10.64
C GLU A 199 -15.02 14.69 10.27
N TYR A 200 -15.81 14.21 11.22
CA TYR A 200 -16.66 13.01 11.08
C TYR A 200 -17.67 13.12 9.94
N GLU A 201 -18.21 14.29 9.68
CA GLU A 201 -19.19 14.45 8.60
C GLU A 201 -18.55 14.26 7.22
N LYS A 202 -17.32 14.73 7.03
CA LYS A 202 -16.59 14.46 5.79
C LYS A 202 -16.29 12.97 5.62
N ALA A 203 -15.90 12.29 6.70
CA ALA A 203 -15.67 10.83 6.71
C ALA A 203 -16.95 10.06 6.33
N LYS A 204 -18.10 10.41 6.92
CA LYS A 204 -19.40 9.81 6.62
C LYS A 204 -19.82 10.02 5.16
N VAL A 205 -19.63 11.22 4.61
CA VAL A 205 -19.94 11.50 3.20
C VAL A 205 -19.11 10.59 2.27
N LEU A 206 -17.81 10.42 2.54
CA LEU A 206 -16.98 9.52 1.75
C LEU A 206 -17.42 8.06 1.90
N ALA A 207 -17.72 7.61 3.10
CA ALA A 207 -18.12 6.23 3.39
C ALA A 207 -19.46 5.89 2.71
N ASN A 208 -20.47 6.77 2.78
CA ASN A 208 -21.80 6.56 2.20
C ASN A 208 -21.78 6.49 0.66
N ASN A 209 -20.75 7.06 0.03
CA ASN A 209 -20.58 7.01 -1.43
C ASN A 209 -19.83 5.76 -1.92
N GLN A 210 -19.52 4.80 -1.03
CA GLN A 210 -18.85 3.55 -1.43
C GLN A 210 -19.88 2.46 -1.73
N ASN A 211 -19.48 1.53 -2.63
CA ASN A 211 -20.31 0.37 -2.97
C ASN A 211 -20.48 -0.54 -1.75
N ALA A 212 -21.68 -1.09 -1.60
CA ALA A 212 -21.93 -2.11 -0.61
C ALA A 212 -21.08 -3.37 -0.88
N LEU A 213 -20.65 -4.05 0.18
CA LEU A 213 -19.83 -5.27 0.09
C LEU A 213 -20.48 -6.34 -0.81
N VAL A 214 -21.80 -6.42 -0.80
CA VAL A 214 -22.58 -7.42 -1.58
C VAL A 214 -22.50 -7.24 -3.09
N ILE A 215 -22.10 -6.07 -3.58
CA ILE A 215 -21.93 -5.77 -5.03
C ILE A 215 -20.46 -5.50 -5.39
N SER A 216 -19.52 -5.88 -4.53
CA SER A 216 -18.09 -5.76 -4.82
C SER A 216 -17.67 -6.75 -5.91
N LYS A 217 -16.50 -6.49 -6.53
CA LYS A 217 -15.94 -7.40 -7.53
C LYS A 217 -15.68 -8.81 -6.96
N GLU A 218 -15.30 -8.88 -5.68
CA GLU A 218 -15.03 -10.14 -4.97
C GLU A 218 -16.28 -11.03 -4.85
N VAL A 219 -17.47 -10.43 -4.86
CA VAL A 219 -18.74 -11.15 -4.88
C VAL A 219 -19.17 -11.49 -6.30
N LEU A 220 -19.00 -10.58 -7.25
CA LEU A 220 -19.52 -10.71 -8.60
C LEU A 220 -18.66 -11.63 -9.49
N LEU A 221 -17.33 -11.59 -9.37
CA LEU A 221 -16.45 -12.40 -10.21
C LEU A 221 -16.67 -13.91 -10.08
N PRO A 222 -16.83 -14.49 -8.86
CA PRO A 222 -17.16 -15.92 -8.75
C PRO A 222 -18.50 -16.32 -9.40
N LEU A 223 -19.44 -15.38 -9.56
CA LEU A 223 -20.72 -15.62 -10.23
C LEU A 223 -20.59 -15.54 -11.76
N ALA A 224 -19.64 -14.74 -12.24
CA ALA A 224 -19.42 -14.47 -13.66
C ALA A 224 -18.44 -15.46 -14.32
N THR A 225 -17.85 -16.40 -13.56
CA THR A 225 -16.81 -17.32 -14.02
C THR A 225 -17.13 -18.78 -13.75
N VAL A 226 -16.40 -19.71 -14.38
CA VAL A 226 -16.55 -21.16 -14.25
C VAL A 226 -15.19 -21.85 -14.09
N GLY A 227 -15.18 -23.13 -13.69
CA GLY A 227 -13.97 -23.94 -13.58
C GLY A 227 -12.92 -23.36 -12.62
N ASP A 228 -11.67 -23.46 -13.00
CA ASP A 228 -10.52 -23.03 -12.19
C ASP A 228 -10.53 -21.53 -11.89
N GLU A 229 -11.00 -20.74 -12.86
CA GLU A 229 -11.14 -19.29 -12.67
C GLU A 229 -12.16 -18.97 -11.59
N LYS A 230 -13.29 -19.68 -11.54
CA LYS A 230 -14.28 -19.55 -10.46
C LYS A 230 -13.67 -19.94 -9.12
N ALA A 231 -12.95 -21.05 -9.05
CA ALA A 231 -12.30 -21.52 -7.83
C ALA A 231 -11.27 -20.48 -7.31
N ARG A 232 -10.51 -19.87 -8.21
CA ARG A 232 -9.58 -18.78 -7.88
C ARG A 232 -10.31 -17.59 -7.27
N TYR A 233 -11.36 -17.07 -7.90
CA TYR A 233 -12.12 -15.94 -7.37
C TYR A 233 -12.86 -16.25 -6.08
N GLN A 234 -13.29 -17.52 -5.87
CA GLN A 234 -13.84 -17.94 -4.58
C GLN A 234 -12.78 -17.88 -3.48
N GLY A 235 -11.55 -18.34 -3.74
CA GLY A 235 -10.43 -18.22 -2.82
C GLY A 235 -10.08 -16.76 -2.51
N GLU A 236 -9.96 -15.91 -3.53
CA GLU A 236 -9.71 -14.47 -3.38
C GLU A 236 -10.79 -13.78 -2.53
N ARG A 237 -12.08 -14.17 -2.72
CA ARG A 237 -13.17 -13.67 -1.89
C ARG A 237 -13.04 -14.09 -0.44
N ILE A 238 -12.73 -15.35 -0.15
CA ILE A 238 -12.49 -15.84 1.21
C ILE A 238 -11.35 -15.05 1.85
N MET A 239 -10.25 -14.86 1.14
CA MET A 239 -9.10 -14.07 1.60
C MET A 239 -9.50 -12.64 1.99
N ALA A 240 -10.27 -11.96 1.13
CA ALA A 240 -10.74 -10.60 1.39
C ALA A 240 -11.66 -10.53 2.62
N LEU A 241 -12.59 -11.48 2.76
CA LEU A 241 -13.51 -11.56 3.90
C LEU A 241 -12.78 -11.85 5.21
N LEU A 242 -11.83 -12.79 5.22
CA LEU A 242 -11.02 -13.11 6.39
C LEU A 242 -10.18 -11.91 6.84
N SER A 243 -9.59 -11.18 5.87
CA SER A 243 -8.84 -9.95 6.17
C SER A 243 -9.72 -8.91 6.83
N ASN A 244 -10.88 -8.62 6.25
CA ASN A 244 -11.83 -7.64 6.79
C ASN A 244 -12.36 -8.06 8.17
N LEU A 245 -12.72 -9.34 8.35
CA LEU A 245 -13.19 -9.86 9.63
C LEU A 245 -12.12 -9.71 10.72
N ARG A 246 -10.89 -10.12 10.43
CA ARG A 246 -9.76 -9.97 11.36
C ARG A 246 -9.55 -8.52 11.76
N LEU A 247 -9.51 -7.61 10.79
CA LEU A 247 -9.35 -6.16 11.05
C LEU A 247 -10.47 -5.64 11.94
N ALA A 248 -11.73 -5.90 11.57
CA ALA A 248 -12.89 -5.44 12.32
C ALA A 248 -12.90 -5.94 13.77
N ILE A 249 -12.53 -7.21 13.99
CA ILE A 249 -12.43 -7.79 15.34
C ILE A 249 -11.26 -7.17 16.11
N SER A 250 -10.07 -7.10 15.49
CA SER A 250 -8.88 -6.56 16.17
C SER A 250 -9.08 -5.09 16.56
N GLU A 251 -9.66 -4.28 15.67
CA GLU A 251 -9.99 -2.88 15.97
C GLU A 251 -11.03 -2.78 17.10
N SER A 252 -12.10 -3.59 17.01
CA SER A 252 -13.16 -3.58 18.03
C SER A 252 -12.68 -4.02 19.40
N VAL A 253 -11.75 -4.98 19.47
CA VAL A 253 -11.13 -5.42 20.73
C VAL A 253 -10.18 -4.35 21.23
N ALA A 254 -9.29 -3.83 20.39
CA ALA A 254 -8.27 -2.87 20.78
C ALA A 254 -8.84 -1.52 21.27
N THR A 255 -9.99 -1.10 20.69
CA THR A 255 -10.64 0.17 21.05
C THR A 255 -11.55 0.08 22.28
N ARG A 256 -11.68 -1.10 22.88
CA ARG A 256 -12.55 -1.34 24.04
C ARG A 256 -11.76 -2.00 25.18
N PRO A 257 -11.14 -1.23 26.08
CA PRO A 257 -10.32 -1.79 27.16
C PRO A 257 -11.02 -2.86 28.00
N ALA A 258 -12.32 -2.67 28.28
CA ALA A 258 -13.12 -3.67 28.99
C ALA A 258 -13.26 -5.01 28.25
N VAL A 259 -13.15 -5.01 26.91
CA VAL A 259 -13.14 -6.23 26.09
C VAL A 259 -11.72 -6.77 25.98
N SER A 260 -10.73 -5.93 25.68
CA SER A 260 -9.34 -6.34 25.50
C SER A 260 -8.73 -6.95 26.77
N SER A 261 -9.16 -6.53 27.97
CA SER A 261 -8.76 -7.09 29.24
C SER A 261 -9.64 -8.25 29.75
N SER A 262 -10.60 -8.73 28.96
CA SER A 262 -11.56 -9.74 29.38
C SER A 262 -11.27 -11.14 28.81
N VAL A 263 -11.75 -12.18 29.50
CA VAL A 263 -11.73 -13.57 28.98
C VAL A 263 -12.44 -13.65 27.63
N TYR A 264 -13.50 -12.86 27.41
CA TYR A 264 -14.21 -12.79 26.14
C TYR A 264 -13.32 -12.26 25.01
N GLY A 265 -12.54 -11.20 25.24
CA GLY A 265 -11.60 -10.66 24.24
C GLY A 265 -10.57 -11.71 23.82
N ARG A 266 -10.03 -12.47 24.78
CA ARG A 266 -9.13 -13.61 24.51
C ARG A 266 -9.81 -14.66 23.64
N GLN A 267 -11.02 -15.08 24.00
CA GLN A 267 -11.77 -16.11 23.26
C GLN A 267 -12.06 -15.68 21.82
N ILE A 268 -12.42 -14.44 21.61
CA ILE A 268 -12.66 -13.89 20.26
C ILE A 268 -11.38 -13.93 19.41
N LEU A 269 -10.25 -13.49 19.95
CA LEU A 269 -8.96 -13.51 19.22
C LEU A 269 -8.54 -14.96 18.90
N LEU A 270 -8.67 -15.87 19.85
CA LEU A 270 -8.39 -17.30 19.63
C LEU A 270 -9.33 -17.91 18.59
N SER A 271 -10.60 -17.51 18.57
CA SER A 271 -11.57 -17.99 17.55
C SER A 271 -11.18 -17.50 16.15
N VAL A 272 -10.65 -16.29 16.02
CA VAL A 272 -10.13 -15.77 14.73
C VAL A 272 -8.91 -16.58 14.30
N VAL A 273 -7.95 -16.83 15.21
CA VAL A 273 -6.77 -17.68 14.93
C VAL A 273 -7.23 -19.07 14.45
N ASN A 274 -8.13 -19.71 15.18
CA ASN A 274 -8.64 -21.05 14.86
C ASN A 274 -9.36 -21.07 13.50
N LEU A 275 -10.08 -20.01 13.12
CA LEU A 275 -10.68 -19.89 11.80
C LEU A 275 -9.61 -19.90 10.69
N PHE A 276 -8.52 -19.16 10.84
CA PHE A 276 -7.42 -19.19 9.89
C PHE A 276 -6.77 -20.58 9.83
N GLU A 277 -6.47 -21.19 10.97
CA GLU A 277 -5.88 -22.54 11.03
C GLU A 277 -6.80 -23.60 10.40
N THR A 278 -8.11 -23.42 10.52
CA THR A 278 -9.10 -24.30 9.86
C THR A 278 -9.15 -24.12 8.34
N VAL A 279 -9.10 -22.88 7.87
CA VAL A 279 -9.09 -22.57 6.44
C VAL A 279 -7.78 -23.04 5.78
N PHE A 280 -6.66 -22.93 6.48
CA PHE A 280 -5.35 -23.40 6.07
C PHE A 280 -4.98 -24.68 6.82
N VAL A 281 -5.82 -25.71 6.66
CA VAL A 281 -5.78 -26.97 7.42
C VAL A 281 -4.44 -27.74 7.35
N ASP A 282 -3.64 -27.47 6.33
CA ASP A 282 -2.31 -28.02 6.12
C ASP A 282 -1.18 -27.17 6.72
N GLY A 283 -1.53 -26.08 7.41
CA GLY A 283 -0.59 -25.14 8.00
C GLY A 283 0.13 -24.24 7.00
N ARG A 284 -0.15 -24.37 5.69
CA ARG A 284 0.49 -23.60 4.64
C ARG A 284 -0.24 -22.29 4.35
N CYS A 285 -0.10 -21.34 5.28
CA CYS A 285 -0.86 -20.10 5.27
C CYS A 285 -0.33 -19.01 4.30
N GLY A 286 0.83 -19.19 3.68
CA GLY A 286 1.40 -18.22 2.74
C GLY A 286 1.60 -16.84 3.40
N ALA A 287 1.14 -15.79 2.73
CA ALA A 287 1.18 -14.41 3.24
C ALA A 287 0.45 -14.24 4.58
N TRP A 288 -0.49 -15.13 4.93
CA TRP A 288 -1.28 -15.03 6.15
C TRP A 288 -0.52 -15.38 7.42
N HIS A 289 0.65 -16.01 7.31
CA HIS A 289 1.53 -16.21 8.46
C HIS A 289 1.79 -14.89 9.20
N GLN A 290 2.01 -13.78 8.48
CA GLN A 290 2.13 -12.45 9.07
C GLN A 290 0.92 -12.08 9.95
N ASN A 291 -0.28 -12.28 9.42
CA ASN A 291 -1.53 -11.91 10.09
C ASN A 291 -1.81 -12.77 11.33
N ILE A 292 -1.56 -14.07 11.23
CA ILE A 292 -1.75 -15.02 12.34
C ILE A 292 -0.70 -14.74 13.42
N GLY A 293 0.56 -14.50 13.04
CA GLY A 293 1.62 -14.10 13.95
C GLY A 293 1.26 -12.85 14.73
N GLN A 294 0.73 -11.82 14.05
CA GLN A 294 0.24 -10.60 14.71
C GLN A 294 -0.87 -10.86 15.73
N LEU A 295 -1.80 -11.77 15.44
CA LEU A 295 -2.86 -12.15 16.40
C LEU A 295 -2.27 -12.80 17.65
N TYR A 296 -1.27 -13.68 17.49
CA TYR A 296 -0.59 -14.28 18.62
C TYR A 296 0.20 -13.26 19.46
N LEU A 297 0.88 -12.28 18.83
CA LEU A 297 1.54 -11.19 19.58
C LEU A 297 0.52 -10.29 20.29
N THR A 298 -0.69 -10.14 19.74
CA THR A 298 -1.78 -9.46 20.45
C THR A 298 -2.22 -10.26 21.68
N LEU A 299 -2.26 -11.60 21.58
CA LEU A 299 -2.53 -12.48 22.73
C LEU A 299 -1.42 -12.46 23.79
N VAL A 300 -0.15 -12.28 23.40
CA VAL A 300 0.97 -12.04 24.33
C VAL A 300 0.70 -10.78 25.14
N LYS A 301 0.38 -9.65 24.49
CA LYS A 301 0.06 -8.39 25.18
C LYS A 301 -1.13 -8.55 26.12
N TYR A 302 -2.18 -9.22 25.63
CA TYR A 302 -3.33 -9.56 26.45
C TYR A 302 -2.93 -10.35 27.72
N ALA A 303 -2.11 -11.39 27.56
CA ALA A 303 -1.66 -12.25 28.66
C ALA A 303 -0.83 -11.45 29.69
N MET A 304 0.02 -10.53 29.23
CA MET A 304 0.78 -9.63 30.12
C MET A 304 -0.15 -8.68 30.89
N ASP A 305 -1.09 -8.03 30.21
CA ASP A 305 -2.03 -7.07 30.82
C ASP A 305 -2.94 -7.73 31.87
N ASN A 306 -3.21 -9.02 31.72
CA ASN A 306 -4.04 -9.81 32.63
C ASN A 306 -3.24 -10.60 33.67
N ASN A 307 -1.92 -10.42 33.77
CA ASN A 307 -1.03 -11.14 34.66
C ASN A 307 -1.15 -12.67 34.53
N ASP A 308 -1.26 -13.18 33.31
CA ASP A 308 -1.25 -14.61 33.03
C ASP A 308 0.09 -15.23 33.43
N SER A 309 0.12 -16.56 33.51
CA SER A 309 1.36 -17.29 33.78
C SER A 309 2.40 -17.02 32.66
N MET A 310 3.68 -17.00 33.04
CA MET A 310 4.78 -16.89 32.08
C MET A 310 4.70 -17.99 31.00
N GLU A 311 4.28 -19.20 31.38
CA GLU A 311 4.07 -20.32 30.44
C GLU A 311 3.07 -19.95 29.33
N ASN A 312 1.94 -19.31 29.66
CA ASN A 312 0.95 -18.87 28.67
C ASN A 312 1.52 -17.77 27.77
N ILE A 313 2.24 -16.81 28.34
CA ILE A 313 2.89 -15.72 27.61
C ILE A 313 3.87 -16.30 26.59
N LEU A 314 4.75 -17.19 27.02
CA LEU A 314 5.74 -17.84 26.17
C LEU A 314 5.10 -18.72 25.10
N ASN A 315 4.03 -19.46 25.43
CA ASN A 315 3.33 -20.29 24.45
C ASN A 315 2.71 -19.44 23.32
N TYR A 316 2.11 -18.30 23.63
CA TYR A 316 1.60 -17.39 22.59
C TYR A 316 2.73 -16.76 21.79
N PHE A 317 3.82 -16.37 22.45
CA PHE A 317 4.98 -15.81 21.77
C PHE A 317 5.59 -16.83 20.81
N ASP A 318 5.84 -18.06 21.23
CA ASP A 318 6.41 -19.13 20.40
C ASP A 318 5.59 -19.40 19.14
N LYS A 319 4.25 -19.43 19.27
CA LYS A 319 3.36 -19.59 18.11
C LYS A 319 3.44 -18.39 17.16
N GLY A 320 3.42 -17.19 17.69
CA GLY A 320 3.60 -15.98 16.91
C GLY A 320 4.94 -15.97 16.17
N PHE A 321 6.00 -16.34 16.87
CA PHE A 321 7.35 -16.42 16.34
C PHE A 321 7.47 -17.44 15.19
N ASP A 322 6.88 -18.63 15.32
CA ASP A 322 6.85 -19.65 14.28
C ASP A 322 6.20 -19.11 12.99
N HIS A 323 5.10 -18.38 13.11
CA HIS A 323 4.43 -17.75 11.97
C HIS A 323 5.29 -16.66 11.31
N TYR A 324 5.96 -15.82 12.08
CA TYR A 324 6.88 -14.80 11.56
C TYR A 324 8.09 -15.42 10.87
N LYS A 325 8.65 -16.49 11.43
CA LYS A 325 9.75 -17.25 10.83
C LYS A 325 9.34 -17.85 9.48
N GLU A 326 8.16 -18.47 9.42
CA GLU A 326 7.64 -19.06 8.18
C GLU A 326 7.31 -17.99 7.14
N TYR A 327 6.75 -16.84 7.54
CA TYR A 327 6.54 -15.73 6.63
C TYR A 327 7.86 -15.23 6.02
N SER A 328 8.89 -15.02 6.86
CA SER A 328 10.22 -14.60 6.39
C SER A 328 10.84 -15.63 5.43
N ARG A 329 10.65 -16.94 5.71
CA ARG A 329 11.08 -18.02 4.82
C ARG A 329 10.40 -17.91 3.45
N ILE A 330 9.08 -17.67 3.41
CA ILE A 330 8.31 -17.53 2.17
C ILE A 330 8.75 -16.30 1.38
N CYS A 331 9.02 -15.17 2.03
CA CYS A 331 9.52 -13.97 1.36
C CYS A 331 10.84 -14.21 0.60
N ASN A 332 11.69 -15.11 1.12
CA ASN A 332 13.00 -15.43 0.55
C ASN A 332 12.96 -16.59 -0.47
N GLN A 333 11.82 -17.31 -0.56
CA GLN A 333 11.66 -18.40 -1.54
C GLN A 333 11.42 -17.87 -2.96
N GLY A 334 11.69 -18.72 -3.96
CA GLY A 334 11.42 -18.40 -5.36
C GLY A 334 9.92 -18.39 -5.68
N GLU A 335 9.22 -19.44 -5.26
CA GLU A 335 7.79 -19.63 -5.48
C GLU A 335 7.12 -20.27 -4.27
N TYR A 336 5.89 -19.88 -4.00
CA TYR A 336 5.03 -20.51 -2.98
C TYR A 336 3.64 -20.74 -3.56
N GLN A 337 3.10 -21.95 -3.38
CA GLN A 337 1.75 -22.31 -3.79
C GLN A 337 0.92 -22.71 -2.56
N TYR A 338 -0.30 -22.17 -2.49
CA TYR A 338 -1.28 -22.62 -1.52
C TYR A 338 -1.73 -24.06 -1.84
N SER A 339 -1.89 -24.90 -0.82
CA SER A 339 -2.31 -26.29 -0.95
C SER A 339 -3.57 -26.64 -0.17
N ALA A 340 -4.00 -25.77 0.76
CA ALA A 340 -5.28 -25.95 1.44
C ALA A 340 -6.45 -26.00 0.43
N PRO A 341 -7.44 -26.89 0.58
CA PRO A 341 -8.45 -27.17 -0.45
C PRO A 341 -9.19 -25.94 -0.99
N LEU A 342 -9.53 -24.99 -0.10
CA LEU A 342 -10.22 -23.76 -0.50
C LEU A 342 -9.28 -22.71 -1.14
N MET A 343 -7.96 -22.86 -1.01
CA MET A 343 -6.96 -21.88 -1.39
C MET A 343 -6.06 -22.36 -2.55
N SER A 344 -6.15 -23.62 -2.95
CA SER A 344 -5.24 -24.24 -3.92
C SER A 344 -5.29 -23.61 -5.32
N ALA A 345 -6.41 -22.95 -5.67
CA ALA A 345 -6.58 -22.23 -6.93
C ALA A 345 -6.04 -20.79 -6.92
N LEU A 346 -5.56 -20.29 -5.76
CA LEU A 346 -4.97 -18.97 -5.68
C LEU A 346 -3.68 -18.89 -6.50
N PRO A 347 -3.35 -17.69 -7.03
CA PRO A 347 -2.08 -17.46 -7.71
C PRO A 347 -0.88 -17.83 -6.81
N LYS A 348 0.18 -18.27 -7.43
CA LYS A 348 1.45 -18.44 -6.74
C LYS A 348 1.96 -17.10 -6.21
N ILE A 349 2.62 -17.15 -5.06
CA ILE A 349 3.40 -16.03 -4.54
C ILE A 349 4.81 -16.20 -5.11
N ASN A 350 5.31 -15.18 -5.79
CA ASN A 350 6.67 -15.18 -6.34
C ASN A 350 7.61 -14.38 -5.44
N LYS A 351 8.91 -14.54 -5.65
CA LYS A 351 9.91 -13.74 -4.96
C LYS A 351 9.71 -12.26 -5.27
N GLY A 352 9.56 -11.45 -4.23
CA GLY A 352 9.30 -10.01 -4.32
C GLY A 352 7.82 -9.60 -4.21
N ASP A 353 6.88 -10.57 -4.26
CA ASP A 353 5.45 -10.28 -4.02
C ASP A 353 5.17 -9.94 -2.55
N LEU A 354 6.01 -10.43 -1.63
CA LEU A 354 5.93 -10.16 -0.21
C LEU A 354 7.16 -9.39 0.27
N VAL A 355 6.95 -8.51 1.24
CA VAL A 355 8.01 -7.73 1.86
C VAL A 355 8.42 -8.40 3.16
N PRO A 356 9.70 -8.80 3.31
CA PRO A 356 10.18 -9.37 4.56
C PRO A 356 10.20 -8.32 5.67
N PHE A 357 10.13 -8.78 6.91
CA PHE A 357 10.34 -7.90 8.06
C PHE A 357 11.80 -7.44 8.12
N GLY A 358 12.03 -6.24 8.67
CA GLY A 358 13.38 -5.80 9.00
C GLY A 358 14.00 -6.67 10.10
N ASP A 359 15.33 -6.77 10.11
CA ASP A 359 16.08 -7.59 11.08
C ASP A 359 15.84 -7.14 12.53
N ASP A 360 15.40 -5.91 12.74
CA ASP A 360 15.12 -5.30 14.04
C ASP A 360 13.68 -5.46 14.54
N ILE A 361 12.85 -6.28 13.86
CA ILE A 361 11.42 -6.41 14.20
C ILE A 361 11.21 -6.81 15.67
N TRP A 362 12.01 -7.73 16.18
CA TRP A 362 11.89 -8.21 17.55
C TRP A 362 12.33 -7.18 18.58
N GLU A 363 13.38 -6.43 18.30
CA GLU A 363 13.82 -5.33 19.17
C GLU A 363 12.77 -4.22 19.22
N LYS A 364 12.08 -3.97 18.11
CA LYS A 364 10.94 -3.05 18.05
C LYS A 364 9.75 -3.56 18.85
N GLU A 365 9.42 -4.84 18.75
CA GLU A 365 8.31 -5.45 19.50
C GLU A 365 8.60 -5.49 21.02
N PHE A 366 9.82 -5.84 21.42
CA PHE A 366 10.21 -5.95 22.83
C PHE A 366 10.18 -4.63 23.60
N ARG A 367 10.17 -3.49 22.92
CA ARG A 367 9.98 -2.17 23.58
C ARG A 367 8.66 -2.05 24.32
N PHE A 368 7.70 -2.89 24.01
CA PHE A 368 6.36 -2.89 24.61
C PHE A 368 6.20 -3.96 25.69
N TYR A 369 7.25 -4.75 25.95
CA TYR A 369 7.18 -5.84 26.91
C TYR A 369 7.96 -5.49 28.18
N PRO A 370 7.47 -5.92 29.36
CA PRO A 370 8.25 -5.85 30.60
C PRO A 370 9.59 -6.54 30.46
N GLN A 371 10.64 -6.00 31.08
CA GLN A 371 12.00 -6.51 30.95
C GLN A 371 12.14 -7.99 31.35
N ASN A 372 11.45 -8.40 32.43
CA ASN A 372 11.44 -9.79 32.88
C ASN A 372 10.82 -10.75 31.84
N VAL A 373 9.82 -10.31 31.08
CA VAL A 373 9.22 -11.09 29.99
C VAL A 373 10.20 -11.24 28.83
N VAL A 374 10.85 -10.14 28.44
CA VAL A 374 11.87 -10.15 27.37
C VAL A 374 13.01 -11.10 27.73
N GLU A 375 13.49 -11.07 28.99
CA GLU A 375 14.54 -11.96 29.45
C GLU A 375 14.16 -13.45 29.39
N GLU A 376 12.91 -13.78 29.71
CA GLU A 376 12.43 -15.18 29.61
C GLU A 376 12.24 -15.58 28.12
N ILE A 377 11.72 -14.70 27.27
CA ILE A 377 11.62 -14.97 25.82
C ILE A 377 12.99 -15.27 25.23
N ARG A 378 14.00 -14.45 25.54
CA ARG A 378 15.38 -14.63 25.04
C ARG A 378 16.04 -15.93 25.47
N LYS A 379 15.56 -16.57 26.53
CA LYS A 379 16.02 -17.89 27.00
C LYS A 379 15.32 -19.06 26.28
N THR A 380 14.24 -18.80 25.54
CA THR A 380 13.53 -19.89 24.85
C THR A 380 14.40 -20.51 23.79
N PRO A 381 14.40 -21.85 23.62
CA PRO A 381 15.21 -22.52 22.62
C PRO A 381 14.96 -21.98 21.21
N LYS A 382 13.71 -21.67 20.87
CA LYS A 382 13.33 -21.15 19.56
C LYS A 382 13.95 -19.79 19.25
N TYR A 383 14.03 -18.90 20.25
CA TYR A 383 14.63 -17.58 20.07
C TYR A 383 16.14 -17.71 19.92
N VAL A 384 16.79 -18.51 20.78
CA VAL A 384 18.23 -18.76 20.74
C VAL A 384 18.67 -19.35 19.40
N GLU A 385 17.98 -20.38 18.88
CA GLU A 385 18.27 -20.99 17.57
C GLU A 385 18.21 -20.03 16.37
N CYS A 386 17.57 -18.89 16.53
CA CYS A 386 17.42 -17.93 15.44
C CYS A 386 18.40 -16.75 15.48
N PHE A 387 18.96 -16.46 16.64
CA PHE A 387 19.76 -15.23 16.87
C PHE A 387 21.14 -15.50 17.49
N GLU A 388 21.48 -16.72 17.85
CA GLU A 388 22.81 -17.21 18.19
C GLU A 388 23.36 -18.17 17.11
#